data_da76c7bbe37c082007a6ffc17eb22aa1
#
_entry.id   da76c7bbe37c082007a6ffc17eb22aa1
#
_cell.length_a   1.000
_cell.length_b   1.000
_cell.length_c   1.000
_cell.angle_alpha   90.00
_cell.angle_beta   90.00
_cell.angle_gamma   90.00
#
_symmetry.space_group_name_H-M   'P 1'
#
loop_
_entity.id
_entity.type
_entity.pdbx_description
1 polymer ?
#
loop_
_entity_poly.entity_id
_entity_poly.type
_entity_poly.pdbx_seq_one_letter_code
_entity_poly.pdbx_strand_id
1 'polypeptide(L)'
;MQKRNLKQSELVPADNIEVTLNTNAQESGKSLLETLAIWQKSDAELLGLVKHVHGWQHVTHALEAKKGILFLTPHMGCFEITSIYYGSKYPITILFRPAKLKWLQSMMNSGRARPGVTLAEANTGGVRKLMQALKRGEAVGILPDQIPAEGEGEWAPFFGKPAYTMTLASKLAEKTGATVIMAFGERLAQGLGYAIHLTKVDSIATPALLNAAIERQIAQKPTQYLWQYNRYKARRHAMHKLDKA
;
A
#
# COMPACT_ATOMS: atom_id res chain seq x y z
N MET A 1 -7.79 0.35 -19.94
CA MET A 1 -7.43 -0.45 -18.73
C MET A 1 -8.22 0.00 -17.52
N GLN A 2 -8.14 1.23 -17.10
CA GLN A 2 -8.86 1.81 -15.97
C GLN A 2 -10.36 1.44 -15.96
N LYS A 3 -11.10 1.78 -17.04
CA LYS A 3 -12.53 1.45 -17.20
C LYS A 3 -12.83 -0.05 -17.04
N ARG A 4 -11.98 -0.90 -17.64
CA ARG A 4 -12.13 -2.35 -17.52
C ARG A 4 -11.94 -2.83 -16.08
N ASN A 5 -10.91 -2.36 -15.39
CA ASN A 5 -10.61 -2.77 -14.02
C ASN A 5 -11.70 -2.30 -13.05
N LEU A 6 -12.18 -1.06 -13.20
CA LEU A 6 -13.26 -0.52 -12.38
C LEU A 6 -14.58 -1.27 -12.62
N LYS A 7 -14.97 -1.50 -13.89
CA LYS A 7 -16.17 -2.29 -14.21
C LYS A 7 -16.10 -3.69 -13.61
N GLN A 8 -14.94 -4.32 -13.70
CA GLN A 8 -14.72 -5.67 -13.21
C GLN A 8 -14.82 -5.77 -11.68
N SER A 9 -14.53 -4.70 -10.95
CA SER A 9 -14.60 -4.70 -9.48
C SER A 9 -16.04 -4.73 -8.94
N GLU A 10 -17.01 -4.37 -9.77
CA GLU A 10 -18.43 -4.25 -9.40
C GLU A 10 -18.71 -3.31 -8.20
N LEU A 11 -17.71 -2.52 -7.79
CA LEU A 11 -17.84 -1.59 -6.67
C LEU A 11 -18.71 -0.38 -6.98
N VAL A 12 -18.96 -0.11 -8.27
CA VAL A 12 -19.66 1.09 -8.71
C VAL A 12 -20.81 0.67 -9.63
N PRO A 13 -22.04 1.15 -9.37
CA PRO A 13 -23.18 0.92 -10.28
C PRO A 13 -22.86 1.36 -11.72
N ALA A 14 -23.43 0.67 -12.69
CA ALA A 14 -23.17 0.90 -14.12
C ALA A 14 -23.33 2.36 -14.53
N ASP A 15 -24.37 3.02 -14.03
CA ASP A 15 -24.72 4.42 -14.35
C ASP A 15 -23.68 5.42 -13.79
N ASN A 16 -22.96 5.05 -12.74
CA ASN A 16 -21.97 5.92 -12.09
C ASN A 16 -20.53 5.68 -12.56
N ILE A 17 -20.30 4.70 -13.45
CA ILE A 17 -18.95 4.33 -13.89
C ILE A 17 -18.22 5.48 -14.56
N GLU A 18 -18.84 6.21 -15.46
CA GLU A 18 -18.18 7.32 -16.19
C GLU A 18 -17.83 8.48 -15.26
N VAL A 19 -18.71 8.83 -14.33
CA VAL A 19 -18.45 9.86 -13.32
C VAL A 19 -17.29 9.44 -12.42
N THR A 20 -17.28 8.18 -11.98
CA THR A 20 -16.20 7.63 -11.15
C THR A 20 -14.87 7.58 -11.90
N LEU A 21 -14.87 7.24 -13.19
CA LEU A 21 -13.66 7.24 -14.04
C LEU A 21 -13.09 8.64 -14.19
N ASN A 22 -13.91 9.64 -14.45
CA ASN A 22 -13.47 11.03 -14.59
C ASN A 22 -12.86 11.53 -13.26
N THR A 23 -13.52 11.27 -12.14
CA THR A 23 -12.99 11.59 -10.81
C THR A 23 -11.68 10.86 -10.54
N ASN A 24 -11.60 9.56 -10.84
CA ASN A 24 -10.38 8.76 -10.64
C ASN A 24 -9.23 9.24 -11.53
N ALA A 25 -9.49 9.68 -12.75
CA ALA A 25 -8.45 10.26 -13.62
C ALA A 25 -7.86 11.53 -13.00
N GLN A 26 -8.69 12.41 -12.46
CA GLN A 26 -8.26 13.61 -11.75
C GLN A 26 -7.45 13.26 -10.50
N GLU A 27 -7.94 12.32 -9.68
CA GLU A 27 -7.26 11.86 -8.47
C GLU A 27 -5.90 11.20 -8.77
N SER A 28 -5.79 10.47 -9.89
CA SER A 28 -4.52 9.89 -10.33
C SER A 28 -3.52 10.95 -10.78
N GLY A 29 -3.98 11.99 -11.46
CA GLY A 29 -3.15 13.15 -11.81
C GLY A 29 -2.63 13.88 -10.56
N LYS A 30 -3.52 14.11 -9.58
CA LYS A 30 -3.12 14.68 -8.28
C LYS A 30 -2.08 13.80 -7.59
N SER A 31 -2.27 12.49 -7.53
CA SER A 31 -1.35 11.55 -6.88
C SER A 31 0.06 11.61 -7.45
N LEU A 32 0.20 11.76 -8.77
CA LEU A 32 1.50 11.90 -9.41
C LEU A 32 2.21 13.19 -9.01
N LEU A 33 1.50 14.32 -9.06
CA LEU A 33 2.06 15.63 -8.73
C LEU A 33 2.34 15.79 -7.23
N GLU A 34 1.43 15.33 -6.38
CA GLU A 34 1.60 15.42 -4.93
C GLU A 34 2.77 14.59 -4.42
N THR A 35 3.05 13.43 -5.02
CA THR A 35 4.19 12.60 -4.63
C THR A 35 5.49 13.39 -4.73
N LEU A 36 5.70 14.13 -5.81
CA LEU A 36 6.88 14.99 -5.98
C LEU A 36 6.90 16.15 -4.98
N ALA A 37 5.74 16.76 -4.73
CA ALA A 37 5.61 17.86 -3.76
C ALA A 37 5.87 17.38 -2.32
N ILE A 38 5.36 16.20 -1.94
CA ILE A 38 5.58 15.59 -0.61
C ILE A 38 7.06 15.35 -0.36
N TRP A 39 7.79 14.85 -1.35
CA TRP A 39 9.22 14.59 -1.18
C TRP A 39 10.05 15.84 -0.94
N GLN A 40 9.56 17.02 -1.30
CA GLN A 40 10.26 18.31 -1.13
C GLN A 40 9.82 19.07 0.14
N LYS A 41 8.72 18.69 0.77
CA LYS A 41 8.22 19.36 1.98
C LYS A 41 8.92 18.85 3.24
N SER A 42 9.03 19.73 4.23
CA SER A 42 9.47 19.38 5.58
C SER A 42 8.45 18.50 6.30
N ASP A 43 8.90 17.78 7.33
CA ASP A 43 7.99 16.95 8.16
C ASP A 43 6.92 17.82 8.83
N ALA A 44 7.27 19.01 9.33
CA ALA A 44 6.33 19.92 9.96
C ALA A 44 5.19 20.33 9.02
N GLU A 45 5.52 20.67 7.75
CA GLU A 45 4.52 21.02 6.74
C GLU A 45 3.60 19.82 6.45
N LEU A 46 4.19 18.62 6.29
CA LEU A 46 3.42 17.42 5.97
C LEU A 46 2.50 16.98 7.12
N LEU A 47 2.99 17.05 8.36
CA LEU A 47 2.18 16.77 9.53
C LEU A 47 1.03 17.77 9.68
N GLY A 48 1.24 19.04 9.33
CA GLY A 48 0.20 20.07 9.30
C GLY A 48 -0.91 19.82 8.26
N LEU A 49 -0.62 19.00 7.23
CA LEU A 49 -1.61 18.59 6.23
C LEU A 49 -2.46 17.40 6.68
N VAL A 50 -2.06 16.65 7.70
CA VAL A 50 -2.89 15.57 8.26
C VAL A 50 -3.94 16.18 9.19
N LYS A 51 -5.20 16.15 8.76
CA LYS A 51 -6.32 16.76 9.50
C LYS A 51 -7.01 15.78 10.45
N HIS A 52 -7.08 14.50 10.05
CA HIS A 52 -7.74 13.47 10.84
C HIS A 52 -6.94 12.18 10.80
N VAL A 53 -6.96 11.43 11.91
CA VAL A 53 -6.39 10.09 12.00
C VAL A 53 -7.43 9.19 12.66
N HIS A 54 -7.99 8.28 11.88
CA HIS A 54 -8.98 7.31 12.34
C HIS A 54 -8.31 5.95 12.60
N GLY A 55 -8.70 5.28 13.68
CA GLY A 55 -8.21 3.93 14.00
C GLY A 55 -6.83 3.89 14.66
N TRP A 56 -6.31 5.02 15.20
CA TRP A 56 -5.01 5.05 15.88
C TRP A 56 -4.95 4.09 17.08
N GLN A 57 -6.07 3.78 17.71
CA GLN A 57 -6.16 2.78 18.78
C GLN A 57 -5.62 1.40 18.37
N HIS A 58 -5.73 1.02 17.08
CA HIS A 58 -5.15 -0.23 16.59
C HIS A 58 -3.61 -0.20 16.64
N VAL A 59 -3.00 0.97 16.39
CA VAL A 59 -1.57 1.17 16.53
C VAL A 59 -1.15 1.10 18.01
N THR A 60 -1.87 1.80 18.89
CA THR A 60 -1.59 1.79 20.34
C THR A 60 -1.60 0.35 20.89
N HIS A 61 -2.66 -0.41 20.61
CA HIS A 61 -2.75 -1.82 21.04
C HIS A 61 -1.63 -2.69 20.44
N ALA A 62 -1.23 -2.44 19.18
CA ALA A 62 -0.15 -3.19 18.55
C ALA A 62 1.23 -2.87 19.18
N LEU A 63 1.47 -1.62 19.54
CA LEU A 63 2.69 -1.20 20.23
C LEU A 63 2.78 -1.82 21.64
N GLU A 64 1.66 -1.87 22.37
CA GLU A 64 1.57 -2.55 23.67
C GLU A 64 1.86 -4.04 23.57
N ALA A 65 1.41 -4.69 22.49
CA ALA A 65 1.66 -6.10 22.23
C ALA A 65 3.13 -6.43 21.89
N LYS A 66 3.95 -5.44 21.52
CA LYS A 66 5.40 -5.54 21.21
C LYS A 66 5.77 -6.60 20.16
N LYS A 67 4.84 -6.99 19.30
CA LYS A 67 5.05 -8.00 18.22
C LYS A 67 5.42 -7.40 16.88
N GLY A 68 5.55 -6.07 16.82
CA GLY A 68 5.74 -5.32 15.58
C GLY A 68 4.42 -5.07 14.84
N ILE A 69 4.48 -4.14 13.88
CA ILE A 69 3.33 -3.75 13.07
C ILE A 69 3.67 -3.93 11.59
N LEU A 70 2.82 -4.63 10.86
CA LEU A 70 2.87 -4.71 9.41
C LEU A 70 1.79 -3.81 8.81
N PHE A 71 2.20 -2.64 8.32
CA PHE A 71 1.31 -1.76 7.56
C PHE A 71 1.20 -2.24 6.11
N LEU A 72 -0.03 -2.39 5.64
CA LEU A 72 -0.37 -2.64 4.25
C LEU A 72 -1.00 -1.37 3.68
N THR A 73 -0.33 -0.77 2.71
CA THR A 73 -0.76 0.50 2.12
C THR A 73 -0.92 0.31 0.61
N PRO A 74 -2.13 0.03 0.10
CA PRO A 74 -2.37 -0.04 -1.34
C PRO A 74 -2.03 1.29 -2.03
N HIS A 75 -1.77 1.26 -3.36
CA HIS A 75 -1.59 2.47 -4.16
C HIS A 75 -2.93 3.22 -4.29
N MET A 76 -3.32 3.89 -3.22
CA MET A 76 -4.60 4.56 -3.05
C MET A 76 -4.40 5.87 -2.28
N GLY A 77 -5.08 6.94 -2.73
CA GLY A 77 -4.93 8.27 -2.14
C GLY A 77 -3.47 8.72 -2.12
N CYS A 78 -3.06 9.34 -1.02
CA CYS A 78 -1.67 9.69 -0.74
C CYS A 78 -1.02 8.60 0.13
N PHE A 79 -0.50 7.52 -0.48
CA PHE A 79 0.12 6.43 0.27
C PHE A 79 1.40 6.84 1.00
N GLU A 80 2.12 7.88 0.54
CA GLU A 80 3.33 8.38 1.19
C GLU A 80 3.05 8.97 2.58
N ILE A 81 1.93 9.69 2.77
CA ILE A 81 1.65 10.41 4.02
C ILE A 81 1.49 9.47 5.22
N THR A 82 1.06 8.22 5.00
CA THR A 82 0.84 7.24 6.07
C THR A 82 2.14 6.88 6.78
N SER A 83 3.17 6.59 6.00
CA SER A 83 4.49 6.24 6.53
C SER A 83 5.23 7.44 7.13
N ILE A 84 5.07 8.63 6.55
CA ILE A 84 5.65 9.87 7.08
C ILE A 84 5.01 10.19 8.44
N TYR A 85 3.69 10.13 8.53
CA TYR A 85 2.99 10.38 9.80
C TYR A 85 3.37 9.38 10.88
N TYR A 86 3.43 8.07 10.55
CA TYR A 86 3.87 7.09 11.54
C TYR A 86 5.34 7.27 11.90
N GLY A 87 6.21 7.48 10.91
CA GLY A 87 7.65 7.66 11.08
C GLY A 87 8.03 8.88 11.93
N SER A 88 7.17 9.91 11.97
CA SER A 88 7.36 11.06 12.87
C SER A 88 7.20 10.73 14.36
N LYS A 89 6.65 9.56 14.69
CA LYS A 89 6.36 9.13 16.07
C LYS A 89 7.14 7.88 16.49
N TYR A 90 7.30 6.94 15.57
CA TYR A 90 7.88 5.62 15.82
C TYR A 90 8.68 5.12 14.61
N PRO A 91 9.70 4.29 14.80
CA PRO A 91 10.50 3.77 13.70
C PRO A 91 9.67 2.87 12.76
N ILE A 92 9.85 3.09 11.46
CA ILE A 92 9.25 2.29 10.40
C ILE A 92 10.27 1.95 9.31
N THR A 93 10.26 0.71 8.82
CA THR A 93 11.05 0.27 7.67
C THR A 93 10.12 0.02 6.48
N ILE A 94 10.33 0.73 5.36
CA ILE A 94 9.46 0.67 4.18
C ILE A 94 10.13 -0.13 3.07
N LEU A 95 9.42 -1.12 2.54
CA LEU A 95 9.83 -1.85 1.35
C LEU A 95 9.59 -0.99 0.10
N PHE A 96 10.63 -0.82 -0.72
CA PHE A 96 10.51 -0.09 -1.97
C PHE A 96 11.24 -0.78 -3.12
N ARG A 97 10.82 -0.49 -4.35
CA ARG A 97 11.55 -0.87 -5.56
C ARG A 97 12.29 0.35 -6.10
N PRO A 98 13.58 0.23 -6.43
CA PRO A 98 14.34 1.32 -7.03
C PRO A 98 13.67 1.82 -8.32
N ALA A 99 13.67 3.14 -8.51
CA ALA A 99 13.19 3.73 -9.75
C ALA A 99 14.17 3.40 -10.90
N LYS A 100 13.63 3.17 -12.09
CA LYS A 100 14.45 2.90 -13.29
C LYS A 100 15.27 4.11 -13.72
N LEU A 101 14.78 5.32 -13.47
CA LEU A 101 15.45 6.58 -13.81
C LEU A 101 16.31 7.04 -12.63
N LYS A 102 17.61 7.19 -12.84
CA LYS A 102 18.57 7.55 -11.77
C LYS A 102 18.23 8.87 -11.05
N TRP A 103 17.81 9.89 -11.79
CA TRP A 103 17.43 11.17 -11.20
C TRP A 103 16.19 11.06 -10.30
N LEU A 104 15.22 10.26 -10.71
CA LEU A 104 14.01 10.00 -9.91
C LEU A 104 14.35 9.17 -8.68
N GLN A 105 15.31 8.21 -8.78
CA GLN A 105 15.79 7.44 -7.65
C GLN A 105 16.41 8.33 -6.58
N SER A 106 17.24 9.30 -6.97
CA SER A 106 17.86 10.24 -6.03
C SER A 106 16.81 11.08 -5.30
N MET A 107 15.84 11.63 -6.04
CA MET A 107 14.75 12.44 -5.49
C MET A 107 13.87 11.58 -4.56
N MET A 108 13.54 10.35 -4.93
CA MET A 108 12.77 9.43 -4.11
C MET A 108 13.49 9.07 -2.81
N ASN A 109 14.80 8.80 -2.90
CA ASN A 109 15.59 8.46 -1.72
C ASN A 109 15.65 9.64 -0.74
N SER A 110 15.98 10.84 -1.21
CA SER A 110 16.03 12.03 -0.34
C SER A 110 14.66 12.41 0.22
N GLY A 111 13.59 12.30 -0.58
CA GLY A 111 12.23 12.61 -0.13
C GLY A 111 11.65 11.63 0.88
N ARG A 112 12.10 10.37 0.85
CA ARG A 112 11.69 9.32 1.80
C ARG A 112 12.66 9.10 2.97
N ALA A 113 13.92 9.55 2.85
CA ALA A 113 14.91 9.48 3.92
C ALA A 113 14.60 10.53 4.98
N ARG A 114 13.72 10.19 5.91
CA ARG A 114 13.24 11.06 6.99
C ARG A 114 13.59 10.46 8.35
N PRO A 115 13.72 11.28 9.41
CA PRO A 115 13.84 10.75 10.76
C PRO A 115 12.75 9.70 11.04
N GLY A 116 13.13 8.57 11.60
CA GLY A 116 12.22 7.46 11.89
C GLY A 116 11.84 6.57 10.68
N VAL A 117 12.21 6.93 9.44
CA VAL A 117 11.91 6.11 8.24
C VAL A 117 13.20 5.47 7.69
N THR A 118 13.24 4.15 7.67
CA THR A 118 14.30 3.36 7.03
C THR A 118 13.80 2.78 5.72
N LEU A 119 14.64 2.83 4.68
CA LEU A 119 14.30 2.27 3.37
C LEU A 119 14.93 0.88 3.21
N ALA A 120 14.14 -0.09 2.75
CA ALA A 120 14.55 -1.45 2.43
C ALA A 120 14.21 -1.76 0.97
N GLU A 121 15.21 -2.07 0.15
CA GLU A 121 14.98 -2.47 -1.23
C GLU A 121 14.25 -3.82 -1.32
N ALA A 122 13.43 -4.00 -2.36
CA ALA A 122 12.71 -5.24 -2.62
C ALA A 122 13.66 -6.33 -3.14
N ASN A 123 14.56 -6.79 -2.27
CA ASN A 123 15.52 -7.87 -2.46
C ASN A 123 15.70 -8.65 -1.15
N THR A 124 16.50 -9.72 -1.17
CA THR A 124 16.73 -10.57 0.01
C THR A 124 17.29 -9.78 1.21
N GLY A 125 18.16 -8.79 0.97
CA GLY A 125 18.69 -7.92 2.03
C GLY A 125 17.62 -7.05 2.67
N GLY A 126 16.75 -6.46 1.85
CA GLY A 126 15.63 -5.66 2.33
C GLY A 126 14.61 -6.49 3.11
N VAL A 127 14.28 -7.69 2.65
CA VAL A 127 13.38 -8.61 3.38
C VAL A 127 13.96 -8.96 4.76
N ARG A 128 15.30 -9.16 4.86
CA ARG A 128 15.96 -9.36 6.16
C ARG A 128 15.80 -8.15 7.07
N LYS A 129 15.95 -6.91 6.54
CA LYS A 129 15.73 -5.67 7.31
C LYS A 129 14.30 -5.59 7.85
N LEU A 130 13.28 -5.89 7.03
CA LEU A 130 11.89 -5.94 7.47
C LEU A 130 11.70 -6.94 8.62
N MET A 131 12.20 -8.15 8.46
CA MET A 131 12.13 -9.20 9.49
C MET A 131 12.79 -8.76 10.81
N GLN A 132 13.96 -8.12 10.73
CA GLN A 132 14.67 -7.60 11.90
C GLN A 132 13.89 -6.47 12.59
N ALA A 133 13.31 -5.54 11.83
CA ALA A 133 12.48 -4.46 12.36
C ALA A 133 11.27 -5.03 13.13
N LEU A 134 10.53 -5.96 12.54
CA LEU A 134 9.40 -6.62 13.22
C LEU A 134 9.83 -7.35 14.49
N LYS A 135 10.96 -8.06 14.48
CA LYS A 135 11.50 -8.74 15.67
C LYS A 135 11.88 -7.77 16.79
N ARG A 136 12.22 -6.51 16.49
CA ARG A 136 12.45 -5.47 17.49
C ARG A 136 11.15 -4.82 17.99
N GLY A 137 9.99 -5.25 17.48
CA GLY A 137 8.69 -4.64 17.80
C GLY A 137 8.41 -3.36 17.02
N GLU A 138 9.23 -3.03 16.00
CA GLU A 138 9.06 -1.86 15.14
C GLU A 138 8.05 -2.10 14.02
N ALA A 139 7.73 -1.05 13.27
CA ALA A 139 6.82 -1.17 12.14
C ALA A 139 7.54 -1.43 10.81
N VAL A 140 6.84 -2.09 9.89
CA VAL A 140 7.21 -2.17 8.49
C VAL A 140 6.05 -1.76 7.60
N GLY A 141 6.35 -1.18 6.43
CA GLY A 141 5.36 -0.76 5.42
C GLY A 141 5.57 -1.50 4.11
N ILE A 142 4.49 -2.06 3.56
CA ILE A 142 4.47 -2.76 2.26
C ILE A 142 3.28 -2.28 1.45
N LEU A 143 3.49 -2.03 0.15
CA LEU A 143 2.43 -1.80 -0.82
C LEU A 143 2.05 -3.15 -1.48
N PRO A 144 0.90 -3.76 -1.11
CA PRO A 144 0.65 -5.17 -1.39
C PRO A 144 -0.05 -5.43 -2.73
N ASP A 145 -0.51 -4.41 -3.43
CA ASP A 145 -1.48 -4.48 -4.53
C ASP A 145 -0.87 -4.53 -5.94
N GLN A 146 0.46 -4.58 -6.07
CA GLN A 146 1.13 -4.77 -7.35
C GLN A 146 1.61 -6.20 -7.55
N ILE A 147 1.81 -6.58 -8.82
CA ILE A 147 2.29 -7.92 -9.19
C ILE A 147 3.72 -8.11 -8.69
N PRO A 148 4.01 -9.14 -7.89
CA PRO A 148 5.35 -9.44 -7.41
C PRO A 148 6.26 -9.97 -8.55
N ALA A 149 7.54 -10.17 -8.26
CA ALA A 149 8.43 -10.86 -9.17
C ALA A 149 8.00 -12.32 -9.34
N GLU A 150 8.50 -12.96 -10.40
CA GLU A 150 8.21 -14.37 -10.65
C GLU A 150 8.75 -15.24 -9.49
N GLY A 151 7.94 -16.19 -9.03
CA GLY A 151 8.26 -17.03 -7.87
C GLY A 151 7.95 -16.39 -6.50
N GLU A 152 7.61 -15.10 -6.45
CA GLU A 152 7.32 -14.37 -5.20
C GLU A 152 5.83 -14.23 -4.88
N GLY A 153 4.97 -14.90 -5.65
CA GLY A 153 3.52 -14.81 -5.50
C GLY A 153 2.80 -16.10 -5.81
N GLU A 154 1.50 -16.06 -5.60
CA GLU A 154 0.54 -17.11 -5.91
C GLU A 154 -0.69 -16.53 -6.57
N TRP A 155 -1.40 -17.34 -7.34
CA TRP A 155 -2.66 -16.95 -7.94
C TRP A 155 -3.78 -16.95 -6.91
N ALA A 156 -4.49 -15.84 -6.81
CA ALA A 156 -5.62 -15.70 -5.91
C ALA A 156 -6.66 -14.74 -6.52
N PRO A 157 -7.95 -14.89 -6.18
CA PRO A 157 -8.97 -13.97 -6.66
C PRO A 157 -8.70 -12.55 -6.19
N PHE A 158 -8.91 -11.58 -7.09
CA PHE A 158 -8.96 -10.16 -6.82
C PHE A 158 -10.14 -9.57 -7.62
N PHE A 159 -11.16 -9.10 -6.94
CA PHE A 159 -12.46 -8.79 -7.52
C PHE A 159 -12.94 -9.92 -8.44
N GLY A 160 -12.97 -11.14 -7.89
CA GLY A 160 -13.46 -12.34 -8.57
C GLY A 160 -12.60 -12.90 -9.70
N LYS A 161 -11.46 -12.27 -10.06
CA LYS A 161 -10.58 -12.76 -11.13
C LYS A 161 -9.20 -13.14 -10.64
N PRO A 162 -8.57 -14.16 -11.25
CA PRO A 162 -7.22 -14.57 -10.87
C PRO A 162 -6.21 -13.42 -11.03
N ALA A 163 -5.49 -13.10 -9.96
CA ALA A 163 -4.41 -12.14 -9.93
C ALA A 163 -3.20 -12.71 -9.22
N TYR A 164 -2.00 -12.56 -9.81
CA TYR A 164 -0.77 -13.03 -9.19
C TYR A 164 -0.42 -12.12 -8.00
N THR A 165 -0.53 -12.64 -6.78
CA THR A 165 -0.52 -11.89 -5.51
C THR A 165 0.70 -12.24 -4.69
N MET A 166 1.37 -11.24 -4.11
CA MET A 166 2.56 -11.45 -3.30
C MET A 166 2.28 -12.30 -2.05
N THR A 167 3.26 -13.14 -1.68
CA THR A 167 3.23 -13.93 -0.45
C THR A 167 4.07 -13.34 0.68
N LEU A 168 4.87 -12.30 0.39
CA LEU A 168 5.80 -11.73 1.37
C LEU A 168 5.11 -11.21 2.63
N ALA A 169 4.02 -10.46 2.47
CA ALA A 169 3.29 -9.87 3.59
C ALA A 169 2.75 -10.97 4.53
N SER A 170 2.15 -12.01 3.96
CA SER A 170 1.63 -13.16 4.71
C SER A 170 2.74 -13.90 5.47
N LYS A 171 3.86 -14.17 4.81
CA LYS A 171 5.03 -14.83 5.41
C LYS A 171 5.66 -14.01 6.54
N LEU A 172 5.71 -12.68 6.41
CA LEU A 172 6.20 -11.82 7.49
C LEU A 172 5.28 -11.85 8.69
N ALA A 173 3.96 -11.67 8.48
CA ALA A 173 2.97 -11.72 9.55
C ALA A 173 2.99 -13.07 10.29
N GLU A 174 3.02 -14.18 9.56
CA GLU A 174 3.08 -15.53 10.12
C GLU A 174 4.34 -15.74 10.98
N LYS A 175 5.52 -15.40 10.44
CA LYS A 175 6.80 -15.65 11.13
C LYS A 175 7.05 -14.77 12.34
N THR A 176 6.42 -13.60 12.43
CA THR A 176 6.68 -12.63 13.50
C THR A 176 5.51 -12.47 14.47
N GLY A 177 4.33 -12.86 14.06
CA GLY A 177 3.09 -12.57 14.80
C GLY A 177 2.75 -11.08 14.83
N ALA A 178 3.31 -10.28 13.90
CA ALA A 178 3.07 -8.85 13.81
C ALA A 178 1.59 -8.53 13.62
N THR A 179 1.13 -7.47 14.26
CA THR A 179 -0.22 -6.95 14.02
C THR A 179 -0.31 -6.36 12.62
N VAL A 180 -1.26 -6.83 11.83
CA VAL A 180 -1.49 -6.33 10.46
C VAL A 180 -2.48 -5.18 10.50
N ILE A 181 -2.09 -4.04 9.94
CA ILE A 181 -2.94 -2.84 9.83
C ILE A 181 -2.97 -2.37 8.40
N MET A 182 -4.16 -2.28 7.81
CA MET A 182 -4.38 -1.60 6.54
C MET A 182 -4.32 -0.09 6.77
N ALA A 183 -3.53 0.62 5.99
CA ALA A 183 -3.35 2.07 6.10
C ALA A 183 -3.73 2.76 4.78
N PHE A 184 -4.54 3.81 4.87
CA PHE A 184 -4.99 4.60 3.74
C PHE A 184 -4.89 6.09 4.06
N GLY A 185 -4.14 6.83 3.25
CA GLY A 185 -4.08 8.29 3.30
C GLY A 185 -5.10 8.90 2.34
N GLU A 186 -6.32 9.15 2.80
CA GLU A 186 -7.36 9.79 1.99
C GLU A 186 -6.98 11.22 1.67
N ARG A 187 -7.03 11.58 0.40
CA ARG A 187 -6.92 12.96 -0.06
C ARG A 187 -8.25 13.65 0.15
N LEU A 188 -8.27 14.69 0.97
CA LEU A 188 -9.46 15.49 1.23
C LEU A 188 -9.78 16.40 0.03
N ALA A 189 -11.06 16.72 -0.13
CA ALA A 189 -11.52 17.61 -1.20
C ALA A 189 -10.85 19.00 -1.09
N GLN A 190 -10.79 19.71 -2.21
CA GLN A 190 -10.37 21.12 -2.30
C GLN A 190 -8.97 21.43 -1.72
N GLY A 191 -8.08 20.42 -1.66
CA GLY A 191 -6.73 20.62 -1.15
C GLY A 191 -6.62 20.80 0.37
N LEU A 192 -7.66 20.41 1.13
CA LEU A 192 -7.71 20.54 2.59
C LEU A 192 -6.69 19.65 3.33
N GLY A 193 -5.93 18.83 2.63
CA GLY A 193 -4.95 17.92 3.20
C GLY A 193 -5.41 16.46 3.21
N TYR A 194 -5.11 15.73 4.28
CA TYR A 194 -5.28 14.27 4.34
C TYR A 194 -6.01 13.82 5.59
N ALA A 195 -6.78 12.73 5.46
CA ALA A 195 -7.23 11.91 6.56
C ALA A 195 -6.55 10.55 6.49
N ILE A 196 -5.99 10.06 7.59
CA ILE A 196 -5.38 8.72 7.67
C ILE A 196 -6.40 7.77 8.28
N HIS A 197 -6.64 6.66 7.59
CA HIS A 197 -7.51 5.58 8.06
C HIS A 197 -6.68 4.35 8.34
N LEU A 198 -6.79 3.80 9.55
CA LEU A 198 -6.07 2.63 10.02
C LEU A 198 -7.08 1.57 10.43
N THR A 199 -7.04 0.41 9.79
CA THR A 199 -7.97 -0.69 10.06
C THR A 199 -7.19 -1.96 10.37
N LYS A 200 -7.42 -2.56 11.53
CA LYS A 200 -6.82 -3.85 11.87
C LYS A 200 -7.34 -4.92 10.90
N VAL A 201 -6.44 -5.77 10.43
CA VAL A 201 -6.75 -6.92 9.59
C VAL A 201 -6.54 -8.19 10.39
N ASP A 202 -7.58 -9.00 10.53
CA ASP A 202 -7.53 -10.19 11.40
C ASP A 202 -6.62 -11.28 10.82
N SER A 203 -6.64 -11.47 9.50
CA SER A 203 -5.80 -12.45 8.83
C SER A 203 -5.46 -12.07 7.40
N ILE A 204 -4.22 -12.33 7.03
CA ILE A 204 -3.71 -12.33 5.65
C ILE A 204 -2.95 -13.64 5.37
N ALA A 205 -3.32 -14.73 6.03
CA ALA A 205 -2.59 -16.00 5.97
C ALA A 205 -2.49 -16.57 4.55
N THR A 206 -3.43 -16.23 3.67
CA THR A 206 -3.40 -16.62 2.27
C THR A 206 -3.44 -15.38 1.35
N PRO A 207 -2.95 -15.48 0.11
CA PRO A 207 -3.08 -14.41 -0.88
C PRO A 207 -4.54 -14.01 -1.16
N ALA A 208 -5.49 -14.92 -1.02
CA ALA A 208 -6.92 -14.61 -1.15
C ALA A 208 -7.42 -13.71 -0.02
N LEU A 209 -7.03 -14.01 1.23
CA LEU A 209 -7.36 -13.15 2.39
C LEU A 209 -6.68 -11.78 2.29
N LEU A 210 -5.43 -11.73 1.80
CA LEU A 210 -4.75 -10.47 1.53
C LEU A 210 -5.50 -9.64 0.49
N ASN A 211 -5.88 -10.25 -0.64
CA ASN A 211 -6.65 -9.56 -1.68
C ASN A 211 -8.00 -9.08 -1.15
N ALA A 212 -8.72 -9.89 -0.40
CA ALA A 212 -10.00 -9.50 0.21
C ALA A 212 -9.86 -8.30 1.16
N ALA A 213 -8.74 -8.21 1.91
CA ALA A 213 -8.45 -7.03 2.75
C ALA A 213 -8.20 -5.77 1.90
N ILE A 214 -7.46 -5.91 0.79
CA ILE A 214 -7.21 -4.81 -0.17
C ILE A 214 -8.52 -4.36 -0.83
N GLU A 215 -9.37 -5.29 -1.26
CA GLU A 215 -10.68 -5.00 -1.86
C GLU A 215 -11.59 -4.21 -0.93
N ARG A 216 -11.66 -4.60 0.35
CA ARG A 216 -12.41 -3.85 1.38
C ARG A 216 -11.86 -2.43 1.56
N GLN A 217 -10.55 -2.25 1.50
CA GLN A 217 -9.94 -0.92 1.58
C GLN A 217 -10.30 -0.08 0.36
N ILE A 218 -10.21 -0.64 -0.84
CA ILE A 218 -10.54 0.05 -2.10
C ILE A 218 -12.02 0.46 -2.12
N ALA A 219 -12.92 -0.38 -1.59
CA ALA A 219 -14.35 -0.11 -1.54
C ALA A 219 -14.71 1.15 -0.73
N GLN A 220 -13.87 1.58 0.22
CA GLN A 220 -14.10 2.80 0.99
C GLN A 220 -14.00 4.08 0.13
N LYS A 221 -13.11 4.11 -0.87
CA LYS A 221 -12.92 5.28 -1.75
C LYS A 221 -12.43 4.84 -3.13
N PRO A 222 -13.28 4.21 -3.96
CA PRO A 222 -12.86 3.66 -5.25
C PRO A 222 -12.26 4.70 -6.20
N THR A 223 -12.66 5.98 -6.06
CA THR A 223 -12.15 7.08 -6.88
C THR A 223 -10.67 7.38 -6.65
N GLN A 224 -10.09 6.98 -5.54
CA GLN A 224 -8.67 7.26 -5.21
C GLN A 224 -7.74 6.05 -5.41
N TYR A 225 -8.22 4.91 -5.92
CA TYR A 225 -7.38 3.74 -6.18
C TYR A 225 -6.72 3.81 -7.58
N LEU A 226 -5.54 3.18 -7.71
CA LEU A 226 -4.75 3.17 -8.96
C LEU A 226 -5.30 2.16 -9.98
N TRP A 227 -6.52 2.40 -10.51
CA TRP A 227 -7.15 1.52 -11.52
C TRP A 227 -6.39 1.42 -12.84
N GLN A 228 -5.44 2.33 -13.13
CA GLN A 228 -4.61 2.31 -14.32
C GLN A 228 -3.59 1.18 -14.32
N TYR A 229 -3.23 0.66 -13.15
CA TYR A 229 -2.30 -0.46 -13.02
C TYR A 229 -2.92 -1.76 -13.53
N ASN A 230 -2.19 -2.50 -14.39
CA ASN A 230 -2.66 -3.79 -14.89
C ASN A 230 -2.42 -4.90 -13.86
N ARG A 231 -3.30 -5.00 -12.88
CA ARG A 231 -3.24 -5.97 -11.78
C ARG A 231 -3.38 -7.43 -12.25
N TYR A 232 -3.98 -7.63 -13.43
CA TYR A 232 -4.27 -8.94 -14.01
C TYR A 232 -3.29 -9.33 -15.14
N LYS A 233 -2.17 -8.62 -15.27
CA LYS A 233 -1.17 -8.97 -16.30
C LYS A 233 -0.57 -10.32 -15.96
N ALA A 234 -0.87 -11.33 -16.77
CA ALA A 234 -0.21 -12.63 -16.70
C ALA A 234 1.27 -12.50 -17.09
N ARG A 235 2.17 -13.04 -16.29
CA ARG A 235 3.57 -13.28 -16.70
C ARG A 235 3.63 -14.65 -17.37
N ARG A 236 4.35 -14.77 -18.49
CA ARG A 236 4.35 -15.96 -19.38
C ARG A 236 4.52 -17.30 -18.66
N HIS A 237 5.39 -17.41 -17.67
CA HIS A 237 5.63 -18.65 -16.93
C HIS A 237 4.59 -18.93 -15.82
N ALA A 238 3.95 -17.92 -15.29
CA ALA A 238 2.93 -18.10 -14.26
C ALA A 238 1.61 -18.67 -14.84
N MET A 239 1.36 -18.53 -16.13
CA MET A 239 0.19 -19.12 -16.82
C MET A 239 0.26 -20.65 -16.89
N HIS A 240 1.43 -21.25 -17.09
CA HIS A 240 1.57 -22.71 -17.14
C HIS A 240 1.19 -23.45 -15.87
N LYS A 241 1.07 -22.76 -14.74
CA LYS A 241 0.58 -23.35 -13.48
C LYS A 241 -0.94 -23.26 -13.33
N LEU A 242 -1.60 -22.32 -14.00
CA LEU A 242 -3.07 -22.23 -14.01
C LEU A 242 -3.71 -23.32 -14.88
N ASP A 243 -3.05 -23.70 -16.01
CA ASP A 243 -3.57 -24.71 -16.92
C ASP A 243 -3.36 -26.15 -16.40
N LYS A 244 -2.68 -26.32 -15.25
CA LYS A 244 -2.36 -27.62 -14.63
C LYS A 244 -3.03 -27.83 -13.26
N ALA A 245 -3.84 -26.87 -12.78
CA ALA A 245 -4.62 -26.92 -11.54
C ALA A 245 -6.12 -26.97 -11.84
#